data_1c236862f895a762603539cc4b63daf8
#
_entry.id   1c236862f895a762603539cc4b63daf8
#
_cell.length_a   1.000
_cell.length_b   1.000
_cell.length_c   1.000
_cell.angle_alpha   90.00
_cell.angle_beta   90.00
_cell.angle_gamma   90.00
#
_symmetry.space_group_name_H-M   'P 1'
#
loop_
_entity.id
_entity.type
_entity.pdbx_description
1 polymer ?
#
loop_
_entity_poly.entity_id
_entity_poly.type
_entity_poly.pdbx_seq_one_letter_code
_entity_poly.pdbx_strand_id
1 'polypeptide(L)'
;MSTANHSVSGTQPGTDDDGPAFGVYLHWPFCLSKCPYCDFNSHVRREQIDEARWVRAFTAEIASTAARLSGRVVSTIFFGGGTPSLMQPQTVAAVIEAIARHWPIAPDAEITLEANPTSVEAERFRGYRAAGVNRVSLGVQALDDRALAALGRTHSAREALDAVGVARAVFDRYSFDLIYARPEQTPEQCSRELRAALLEAGGHVSLYQLTIEPETPFAALHAAGKLHPPDENTARIFYDVTQEICAAHGLPAYEISNHARPGGECRHNLVYWRAHEYAGVGPGAHGRLDIAGDRHATATEKRPEPWLARVEKEGHGLVTDEVLTTAEHADEFLLMGLRLAEGIDPTRYTQIAGRPLEPDRIAMLRQHDLIEMTPAGRMRVTLSGFPLLDSVVADLAA
;
A
#
# COMPACT_ATOMS: atom_id res chain seq x y z
N MET A 1 -6.65 44.56 38.94
CA MET A 1 -6.03 44.24 37.66
C MET A 1 -5.64 42.78 37.69
N SER A 2 -6.49 41.94 37.15
CA SER A 2 -6.33 40.49 37.18
C SER A 2 -5.87 40.05 35.78
N THR A 3 -4.68 39.48 35.68
CA THR A 3 -4.11 38.92 34.45
C THR A 3 -4.57 37.48 34.32
N ALA A 4 -5.46 37.20 33.40
CA ALA A 4 -5.87 35.89 33.04
C ALA A 4 -4.76 35.18 32.21
N ASN A 5 -4.15 34.16 32.75
CA ASN A 5 -3.28 33.22 32.04
C ASN A 5 -4.15 32.29 31.16
N HIS A 6 -4.09 32.48 29.85
CA HIS A 6 -4.59 31.50 28.92
C HIS A 6 -3.51 30.42 28.70
N SER A 7 -3.68 29.30 29.37
CA SER A 7 -2.93 28.08 29.06
C SER A 7 -3.47 27.51 27.74
N VAL A 8 -2.68 27.63 26.67
CA VAL A 8 -2.89 26.89 25.43
C VAL A 8 -2.55 25.42 25.74
N SER A 9 -3.56 24.59 25.82
CA SER A 9 -3.39 23.14 25.89
C SER A 9 -2.87 22.67 24.54
N GLY A 10 -1.56 22.39 24.48
CA GLY A 10 -0.96 21.68 23.37
C GLY A 10 -1.56 20.27 23.34
N THR A 11 -2.33 19.98 22.29
CA THR A 11 -2.68 18.62 21.92
C THR A 11 -1.37 17.88 21.65
N GLN A 12 -1.05 16.92 22.50
CA GLN A 12 0.02 15.96 22.24
C GLN A 12 -0.27 15.25 20.92
N PRO A 13 0.75 15.00 20.07
CA PRO A 13 0.59 14.15 18.91
C PRO A 13 0.13 12.77 19.39
N GLY A 14 -0.80 12.17 18.64
CA GLY A 14 -1.54 10.99 19.01
C GLY A 14 -0.66 9.87 19.57
N THR A 15 -1.15 9.26 20.61
CA THR A 15 -0.65 8.00 21.15
C THR A 15 -0.58 6.99 20.02
N ASP A 16 0.62 6.42 19.78
CA ASP A 16 0.86 5.29 18.89
C ASP A 16 -0.17 4.20 19.20
N ASP A 17 -1.17 4.05 18.34
CA ASP A 17 -2.14 2.96 18.43
C ASP A 17 -1.49 1.71 17.83
N ASP A 18 -0.51 1.14 18.54
CA ASP A 18 0.08 -0.16 18.27
C ASP A 18 -0.87 -1.31 18.67
N GLY A 19 -2.13 -1.01 18.90
CA GLY A 19 -3.17 -2.00 19.18
C GLY A 19 -3.32 -2.98 18.01
N PRO A 20 -3.82 -4.20 18.26
CA PRO A 20 -3.96 -5.22 17.24
C PRO A 20 -4.93 -4.74 16.15
N ALA A 21 -4.42 -4.55 14.95
CA ALA A 21 -5.20 -4.22 13.76
C ALA A 21 -5.42 -5.47 12.91
N PHE A 22 -6.62 -5.64 12.36
CA PHE A 22 -6.92 -6.68 11.39
C PHE A 22 -7.42 -6.07 10.09
N GLY A 23 -6.71 -6.38 8.99
CA GLY A 23 -7.04 -5.92 7.65
C GLY A 23 -7.64 -7.02 6.78
N VAL A 24 -8.47 -6.63 5.81
CA VAL A 24 -8.92 -7.52 4.74
C VAL A 24 -8.51 -6.93 3.40
N TYR A 25 -7.65 -7.63 2.67
CA TYR A 25 -7.26 -7.29 1.31
C TYR A 25 -8.06 -8.10 0.32
N LEU A 26 -8.72 -7.44 -0.63
CA LEU A 26 -9.45 -8.09 -1.72
C LEU A 26 -8.73 -7.83 -3.04
N HIS A 27 -8.31 -8.90 -3.69
CA HIS A 27 -7.64 -8.84 -4.98
C HIS A 27 -8.63 -8.98 -6.15
N TRP A 28 -8.80 -7.90 -6.91
CA TRP A 28 -9.50 -7.92 -8.19
C TRP A 28 -8.49 -8.03 -9.33
N PRO A 29 -8.43 -9.16 -10.07
CA PRO A 29 -7.30 -9.43 -10.95
C PRO A 29 -7.41 -8.77 -12.34
N PHE A 30 -8.51 -8.11 -12.68
CA PHE A 30 -8.78 -7.69 -14.06
C PHE A 30 -8.41 -6.24 -14.34
N CYS A 31 -7.83 -6.03 -15.54
CA CYS A 31 -7.56 -4.73 -16.14
C CYS A 31 -8.12 -4.69 -17.59
N LEU A 32 -8.38 -3.50 -18.11
CA LEU A 32 -8.72 -3.31 -19.53
C LEU A 32 -7.46 -3.38 -20.44
N SER A 33 -6.29 -2.95 -19.90
CA SER A 33 -4.97 -3.05 -20.53
C SER A 33 -3.91 -3.26 -19.45
N LYS A 34 -2.77 -3.88 -19.81
CA LYS A 34 -1.64 -4.06 -18.89
C LYS A 34 -0.56 -3.03 -19.21
N CYS A 35 -0.17 -2.26 -18.22
CA CYS A 35 0.91 -1.30 -18.31
C CYS A 35 2.27 -2.01 -18.47
N PRO A 36 3.23 -1.48 -19.28
CA PRO A 36 4.47 -2.17 -19.58
C PRO A 36 5.46 -2.28 -18.38
N TYR A 37 5.23 -1.54 -17.30
CA TYR A 37 6.02 -1.59 -16.08
C TYR A 37 5.38 -2.46 -14.98
N CYS A 38 4.10 -2.86 -15.15
CA CYS A 38 3.31 -3.45 -14.06
C CYS A 38 3.65 -4.94 -13.86
N ASP A 39 4.09 -5.30 -12.68
CA ASP A 39 4.38 -6.65 -12.17
C ASP A 39 3.22 -7.26 -11.38
N PHE A 40 2.18 -6.48 -11.09
CA PHE A 40 1.03 -6.95 -10.32
C PHE A 40 0.36 -8.16 -10.98
N ASN A 41 -0.26 -9.01 -10.15
CA ASN A 41 -1.08 -10.13 -10.60
C ASN A 41 -2.35 -9.61 -11.30
N SER A 42 -2.17 -9.06 -12.51
CA SER A 42 -3.22 -8.43 -13.30
C SER A 42 -3.38 -9.10 -14.66
N HIS A 43 -4.63 -9.30 -15.07
CA HIS A 43 -5.01 -10.03 -16.27
C HIS A 43 -5.91 -9.16 -17.14
N VAL A 44 -5.55 -9.02 -18.42
CA VAL A 44 -6.37 -8.24 -19.36
C VAL A 44 -7.68 -8.99 -19.65
N ARG A 45 -8.80 -8.34 -19.37
CA ARG A 45 -10.13 -8.87 -19.67
C ARG A 45 -10.98 -7.77 -20.32
N ARG A 46 -11.39 -8.01 -21.55
CA ARG A 46 -12.26 -7.11 -22.32
C ARG A 46 -13.70 -7.61 -22.39
N GLU A 47 -13.88 -8.89 -22.10
CA GLU A 47 -15.18 -9.53 -22.07
C GLU A 47 -15.92 -9.17 -20.77
N GLN A 48 -17.26 -9.27 -20.83
CA GLN A 48 -18.07 -9.05 -19.64
C GLN A 48 -17.78 -10.12 -18.59
N ILE A 49 -17.54 -9.67 -17.37
CA ILE A 49 -17.28 -10.53 -16.20
C ILE A 49 -18.62 -10.88 -15.54
N ASP A 50 -18.84 -12.15 -15.25
CA ASP A 50 -19.97 -12.59 -14.39
C ASP A 50 -19.64 -12.22 -12.93
N GLU A 51 -19.85 -10.95 -12.59
CA GLU A 51 -19.55 -10.43 -11.25
C GLU A 51 -20.36 -11.16 -10.16
N ALA A 52 -21.56 -11.65 -10.46
CA ALA A 52 -22.33 -12.42 -9.48
C ALA A 52 -21.63 -13.74 -9.11
N ARG A 53 -20.99 -14.42 -10.08
CA ARG A 53 -20.19 -15.61 -9.83
C ARG A 53 -18.96 -15.28 -8.97
N TRP A 54 -18.29 -14.16 -9.24
CA TRP A 54 -17.15 -13.68 -8.47
C TRP A 54 -17.54 -13.32 -7.04
N VAL A 55 -18.67 -12.64 -6.82
CA VAL A 55 -19.20 -12.34 -5.48
C VAL A 55 -19.42 -13.63 -4.68
N ARG A 56 -20.01 -14.67 -5.30
CA ARG A 56 -20.19 -15.97 -4.62
C ARG A 56 -18.85 -16.58 -4.21
N ALA A 57 -17.85 -16.52 -5.07
CA ALA A 57 -16.52 -17.05 -4.78
C ALA A 57 -15.81 -16.26 -3.67
N PHE A 58 -15.81 -14.93 -3.74
CA PHE A 58 -15.27 -14.10 -2.65
C PHE A 58 -15.99 -14.38 -1.32
N THR A 59 -17.31 -14.51 -1.34
CA THR A 59 -18.10 -14.83 -0.13
C THR A 59 -17.70 -16.18 0.45
N ALA A 60 -17.50 -17.21 -0.38
CA ALA A 60 -17.08 -18.52 0.08
C ALA A 60 -15.66 -18.49 0.69
N GLU A 61 -14.71 -17.80 0.05
CA GLU A 61 -13.35 -17.68 0.56
C GLU A 61 -13.28 -16.87 1.84
N ILE A 62 -14.04 -15.77 1.95
CA ILE A 62 -14.20 -14.99 3.20
C ILE A 62 -14.74 -15.90 4.32
N ALA A 63 -15.78 -16.68 4.06
CA ALA A 63 -16.35 -17.59 5.04
C ALA A 63 -15.35 -18.66 5.49
N SER A 64 -14.59 -19.24 4.55
CA SER A 64 -13.56 -20.23 4.84
C SER A 64 -12.44 -19.65 5.71
N THR A 65 -11.99 -18.43 5.41
CA THR A 65 -10.96 -17.73 6.20
C THR A 65 -11.50 -17.38 7.59
N ALA A 66 -12.72 -16.88 7.67
CA ALA A 66 -13.35 -16.49 8.94
C ALA A 66 -13.58 -17.68 9.89
N ALA A 67 -13.82 -18.87 9.36
CA ALA A 67 -13.95 -20.08 10.17
C ALA A 67 -12.67 -20.40 10.98
N ARG A 68 -11.52 -19.87 10.55
CA ARG A 68 -10.21 -20.02 11.21
C ARG A 68 -9.87 -18.86 12.14
N LEU A 69 -10.58 -17.71 12.04
CA LEU A 69 -10.23 -16.44 12.66
C LEU A 69 -11.44 -15.86 13.42
N SER A 70 -11.70 -16.37 14.60
CA SER A 70 -12.77 -15.83 15.47
C SER A 70 -12.31 -14.59 16.23
N GLY A 71 -13.24 -13.71 16.58
CA GLY A 71 -13.02 -12.59 17.50
C GLY A 71 -12.22 -11.40 16.94
N ARG A 72 -12.02 -11.34 15.61
CA ARG A 72 -11.37 -10.19 14.98
C ARG A 72 -12.36 -9.06 14.74
N VAL A 73 -11.87 -7.82 14.77
CA VAL A 73 -12.59 -6.62 14.35
C VAL A 73 -11.84 -6.03 13.15
N VAL A 74 -12.52 -5.89 12.01
CA VAL A 74 -11.90 -5.36 10.80
C VAL A 74 -11.70 -3.86 10.94
N SER A 75 -10.45 -3.42 10.93
CA SER A 75 -10.06 -2.01 10.97
C SER A 75 -9.85 -1.42 9.58
N THR A 76 -9.52 -2.27 8.58
CA THR A 76 -9.31 -1.83 7.20
C THR A 76 -9.80 -2.87 6.18
N ILE A 77 -10.38 -2.38 5.07
CA ILE A 77 -10.67 -3.17 3.88
C ILE A 77 -10.01 -2.48 2.69
N PHE A 78 -9.28 -3.23 1.87
CA PHE A 78 -8.60 -2.66 0.71
C PHE A 78 -8.92 -3.49 -0.54
N PHE A 79 -9.54 -2.84 -1.51
CA PHE A 79 -9.78 -3.40 -2.84
C PHE A 79 -8.62 -2.98 -3.76
N GLY A 80 -7.75 -3.92 -4.10
CA GLY A 80 -6.56 -3.67 -4.92
C GLY A 80 -6.35 -4.72 -6.02
N GLY A 81 -5.20 -4.67 -6.66
CA GLY A 81 -4.73 -5.65 -7.63
C GLY A 81 -4.67 -5.15 -9.07
N GLY A 82 -5.56 -5.59 -9.94
CA GLY A 82 -5.62 -5.12 -11.32
C GLY A 82 -6.24 -3.72 -11.41
N THR A 83 -7.55 -3.65 -11.50
CA THR A 83 -8.31 -2.39 -11.53
C THR A 83 -9.64 -2.60 -10.81
N PRO A 84 -9.69 -2.45 -9.49
CA PRO A 84 -10.90 -2.68 -8.70
C PRO A 84 -12.10 -1.82 -9.10
N SER A 85 -11.86 -0.62 -9.63
CA SER A 85 -12.90 0.27 -10.14
C SER A 85 -13.60 -0.22 -11.41
N LEU A 86 -13.20 -1.36 -11.96
CA LEU A 86 -13.98 -2.04 -12.99
C LEU A 86 -15.20 -2.77 -12.41
N MET A 87 -15.18 -3.16 -11.13
CA MET A 87 -16.35 -3.75 -10.46
C MET A 87 -17.53 -2.78 -10.44
N GLN A 88 -18.73 -3.33 -10.50
CA GLN A 88 -19.92 -2.53 -10.24
C GLN A 88 -20.00 -2.17 -8.75
N PRO A 89 -20.55 -0.99 -8.37
CA PRO A 89 -20.72 -0.63 -6.96
C PRO A 89 -21.47 -1.67 -6.14
N GLN A 90 -22.43 -2.38 -6.74
CA GLN A 90 -23.19 -3.46 -6.12
C GLN A 90 -22.31 -4.67 -5.77
N THR A 91 -21.30 -4.96 -6.58
CA THR A 91 -20.30 -6.01 -6.30
C THR A 91 -19.45 -5.64 -5.10
N VAL A 92 -18.98 -4.39 -5.03
CA VAL A 92 -18.22 -3.88 -3.89
C VAL A 92 -19.07 -3.94 -2.61
N ALA A 93 -20.33 -3.49 -2.66
CA ALA A 93 -21.24 -3.56 -1.54
C ALA A 93 -21.44 -5.00 -1.04
N ALA A 94 -21.70 -5.94 -1.97
CA ALA A 94 -21.92 -7.35 -1.63
C ALA A 94 -20.70 -8.01 -0.96
N VAL A 95 -19.48 -7.62 -1.36
CA VAL A 95 -18.24 -8.10 -0.72
C VAL A 95 -18.08 -7.50 0.69
N ILE A 96 -18.33 -6.21 0.87
CA ILE A 96 -18.29 -5.56 2.21
C ILE A 96 -19.33 -6.23 3.13
N GLU A 97 -20.53 -6.50 2.65
CA GLU A 97 -21.54 -7.23 3.39
C GLU A 97 -21.11 -8.66 3.73
N ALA A 98 -20.42 -9.35 2.80
CA ALA A 98 -19.88 -10.69 3.08
C ALA A 98 -18.86 -10.65 4.21
N ILE A 99 -17.97 -9.66 4.24
CA ILE A 99 -17.01 -9.45 5.34
C ILE A 99 -17.76 -9.17 6.65
N ALA A 100 -18.74 -8.25 6.63
CA ALA A 100 -19.52 -7.85 7.81
C ALA A 100 -20.34 -9.00 8.43
N ARG A 101 -20.72 -10.01 7.65
CA ARG A 101 -21.38 -11.21 8.17
C ARG A 101 -20.50 -12.08 9.06
N HIS A 102 -19.19 -12.00 8.92
CA HIS A 102 -18.24 -12.86 9.61
C HIS A 102 -17.41 -12.12 10.68
N TRP A 103 -17.10 -10.84 10.44
CA TRP A 103 -16.34 -10.02 11.39
C TRP A 103 -17.03 -8.66 11.58
N PRO A 104 -17.15 -8.17 12.80
CA PRO A 104 -17.52 -6.77 13.03
C PRO A 104 -16.55 -5.85 12.29
N ILE A 105 -17.09 -4.89 11.56
CA ILE A 105 -16.30 -3.81 10.95
C ILE A 105 -16.27 -2.64 11.93
N ALA A 106 -15.10 -2.12 12.26
CA ALA A 106 -14.97 -0.98 13.15
C ALA A 106 -15.74 0.25 12.60
N PRO A 107 -16.39 1.05 13.44
CA PRO A 107 -17.18 2.21 12.97
C PRO A 107 -16.36 3.22 12.15
N ASP A 108 -15.07 3.30 12.41
CA ASP A 108 -14.10 4.16 11.75
C ASP A 108 -13.20 3.41 10.75
N ALA A 109 -13.56 2.18 10.38
CA ALA A 109 -12.76 1.37 9.46
C ALA A 109 -12.46 2.13 8.15
N GLU A 110 -11.20 2.05 7.70
CA GLU A 110 -10.81 2.55 6.39
C GLU A 110 -11.17 1.54 5.31
N ILE A 111 -12.03 1.92 4.38
CA ILE A 111 -12.41 1.09 3.22
C ILE A 111 -11.92 1.77 1.96
N THR A 112 -10.82 1.26 1.41
CA THR A 112 -10.13 1.82 0.25
C THR A 112 -10.45 1.04 -1.02
N LEU A 113 -10.56 1.75 -2.15
CA LEU A 113 -10.67 1.16 -3.48
C LEU A 113 -9.69 1.85 -4.43
N GLU A 114 -8.89 1.05 -5.15
CA GLU A 114 -8.04 1.55 -6.24
C GLU A 114 -8.82 1.78 -7.52
N ALA A 115 -8.50 2.88 -8.22
CA ALA A 115 -9.19 3.27 -9.45
C ALA A 115 -8.22 3.87 -10.47
N ASN A 116 -8.53 3.69 -11.76
CA ASN A 116 -7.91 4.50 -12.79
C ASN A 116 -8.62 5.86 -12.87
N PRO A 117 -7.89 6.92 -13.20
CA PRO A 117 -8.46 8.27 -13.31
C PRO A 117 -9.08 8.52 -14.69
N THR A 118 -10.04 7.67 -15.08
CA THR A 118 -10.84 7.86 -16.30
C THR A 118 -12.20 8.45 -15.97
N SER A 119 -12.82 9.16 -16.92
CA SER A 119 -14.15 9.74 -16.74
C SER A 119 -15.22 8.69 -16.41
N VAL A 120 -15.16 7.52 -17.05
CA VAL A 120 -16.10 6.40 -16.84
C VAL A 120 -16.01 5.86 -15.40
N GLU A 121 -14.79 5.77 -14.85
CA GLU A 121 -14.60 5.28 -13.48
C GLU A 121 -14.99 6.34 -12.46
N ALA A 122 -14.70 7.62 -12.71
CA ALA A 122 -15.09 8.73 -11.86
C ALA A 122 -16.62 8.86 -11.71
N GLU A 123 -17.41 8.53 -12.74
CA GLU A 123 -18.87 8.50 -12.66
C GLU A 123 -19.40 7.50 -11.61
N ARG A 124 -18.64 6.42 -11.33
CA ARG A 124 -19.01 5.38 -10.35
C ARG A 124 -18.66 5.74 -8.90
N PHE A 125 -17.87 6.78 -8.65
CA PHE A 125 -17.37 7.11 -7.30
C PHE A 125 -18.49 7.32 -6.28
N ARG A 126 -19.60 7.97 -6.66
CA ARG A 126 -20.77 8.10 -5.78
C ARG A 126 -21.37 6.74 -5.42
N GLY A 127 -21.37 5.80 -6.38
CA GLY A 127 -21.81 4.43 -6.15
C GLY A 127 -20.91 3.68 -5.17
N TYR A 128 -19.59 3.80 -5.28
CA TYR A 128 -18.66 3.21 -4.33
C TYR A 128 -18.77 3.84 -2.94
N ARG A 129 -18.97 5.17 -2.88
CA ARG A 129 -19.23 5.84 -1.59
C ARG A 129 -20.49 5.31 -0.93
N ALA A 130 -21.56 5.12 -1.69
CA ALA A 130 -22.82 4.53 -1.21
C ALA A 130 -22.67 3.04 -0.81
N ALA A 131 -21.75 2.31 -1.46
CA ALA A 131 -21.39 0.93 -1.11
C ALA A 131 -20.60 0.80 0.19
N GLY A 132 -20.09 1.92 0.76
CA GLY A 132 -19.33 1.93 1.99
C GLY A 132 -17.85 2.29 1.83
N VAL A 133 -17.33 2.44 0.61
CA VAL A 133 -15.96 2.93 0.37
C VAL A 133 -15.84 4.35 0.90
N ASN A 134 -14.80 4.61 1.73
CA ASN A 134 -14.57 5.93 2.31
C ASN A 134 -13.21 6.54 1.93
N ARG A 135 -12.37 5.80 1.20
CA ARG A 135 -11.11 6.26 0.63
C ARG A 135 -10.93 5.72 -0.80
N VAL A 136 -10.38 6.53 -1.70
CA VAL A 136 -10.01 6.09 -3.06
C VAL A 136 -8.54 6.41 -3.33
N SER A 137 -7.83 5.51 -4.04
CA SER A 137 -6.49 5.75 -4.56
C SER A 137 -6.51 5.74 -6.09
N LEU A 138 -6.00 6.78 -6.71
CA LEU A 138 -6.08 7.00 -8.15
C LEU A 138 -4.71 6.79 -8.82
N GLY A 139 -4.61 5.85 -9.74
CA GLY A 139 -3.39 5.60 -10.50
C GLY A 139 -3.14 6.69 -11.57
N VAL A 140 -2.83 7.92 -11.19
CA VAL A 140 -2.56 9.06 -12.09
C VAL A 140 -1.27 8.85 -12.87
N GLN A 141 -0.20 8.45 -12.21
CA GLN A 141 1.12 8.06 -12.70
C GLN A 141 1.98 9.21 -13.25
N ALA A 142 1.43 10.16 -13.99
CA ALA A 142 2.13 11.36 -14.47
C ALA A 142 1.13 12.47 -14.80
N LEU A 143 1.62 13.73 -14.82
CA LEU A 143 0.85 14.91 -15.27
C LEU A 143 1.31 15.43 -16.65
N ASP A 144 1.90 14.55 -17.46
CA ASP A 144 2.36 14.82 -18.82
C ASP A 144 1.88 13.71 -19.76
N ASP A 145 1.18 14.08 -20.85
CA ASP A 145 0.56 13.11 -21.77
C ASP A 145 1.58 12.22 -22.50
N ARG A 146 2.79 12.71 -22.78
CA ARG A 146 3.85 11.91 -23.39
C ARG A 146 4.38 10.87 -22.41
N ALA A 147 4.57 11.28 -21.17
CA ALA A 147 4.96 10.37 -20.09
C ALA A 147 3.88 9.29 -19.84
N LEU A 148 2.60 9.69 -19.81
CA LEU A 148 1.48 8.75 -19.68
C LEU A 148 1.46 7.74 -20.83
N ALA A 149 1.61 8.20 -22.08
CA ALA A 149 1.68 7.32 -23.24
C ALA A 149 2.89 6.34 -23.16
N ALA A 150 4.07 6.81 -22.72
CA ALA A 150 5.25 5.98 -22.52
C ALA A 150 5.05 4.92 -21.40
N LEU A 151 4.27 5.26 -20.36
CA LEU A 151 3.85 4.35 -19.30
C LEU A 151 2.68 3.42 -19.73
N GLY A 152 2.21 3.50 -20.98
CA GLY A 152 1.10 2.69 -21.48
C GLY A 152 -0.26 3.05 -20.86
N ARG A 153 -0.41 4.28 -20.34
CA ARG A 153 -1.67 4.77 -19.78
C ARG A 153 -2.59 5.24 -20.91
N THR A 154 -3.89 5.05 -20.70
CA THR A 154 -4.92 5.35 -21.71
C THR A 154 -5.66 6.66 -21.43
N HIS A 155 -5.42 7.29 -20.27
CA HIS A 155 -5.96 8.60 -19.88
C HIS A 155 -4.94 9.70 -20.16
N SER A 156 -5.42 10.93 -20.30
CA SER A 156 -4.62 12.15 -20.36
C SER A 156 -4.40 12.76 -18.95
N ALA A 157 -3.42 13.63 -18.84
CA ALA A 157 -3.19 14.42 -17.60
C ALA A 157 -4.44 15.23 -17.20
N ARG A 158 -5.18 15.74 -18.17
CA ARG A 158 -6.44 16.46 -17.93
C ARG A 158 -7.51 15.57 -17.33
N GLU A 159 -7.75 14.38 -17.90
CA GLU A 159 -8.71 13.42 -17.36
C GLU A 159 -8.32 12.98 -15.94
N ALA A 160 -7.01 12.81 -15.68
CA ALA A 160 -6.52 12.48 -14.36
C ALA A 160 -6.85 13.55 -13.31
N LEU A 161 -6.61 14.82 -13.64
CA LEU A 161 -6.93 15.95 -12.74
C LEU A 161 -8.44 16.11 -12.55
N ASP A 162 -9.25 15.93 -13.61
CA ASP A 162 -10.70 15.97 -13.51
C ASP A 162 -11.22 14.83 -12.58
N ALA A 163 -10.65 13.61 -12.69
CA ALA A 163 -10.99 12.49 -11.81
C ALA A 163 -10.57 12.74 -10.33
N VAL A 164 -9.41 13.36 -10.10
CA VAL A 164 -8.98 13.82 -8.76
C VAL A 164 -9.97 14.83 -8.21
N GLY A 165 -10.46 15.77 -9.03
CA GLY A 165 -11.50 16.73 -8.65
C GLY A 165 -12.81 16.05 -8.23
N VAL A 166 -13.24 15.01 -8.95
CA VAL A 166 -14.43 14.21 -8.58
C VAL A 166 -14.17 13.44 -7.28
N ALA A 167 -13.00 12.81 -7.12
CA ALA A 167 -12.64 12.11 -5.89
C ALA A 167 -12.69 13.04 -4.67
N ARG A 168 -12.13 14.23 -4.77
CA ARG A 168 -12.17 15.28 -3.75
C ARG A 168 -13.60 15.68 -3.36
N ALA A 169 -14.51 15.71 -4.33
CA ALA A 169 -15.91 16.07 -4.08
C ALA A 169 -16.74 14.95 -3.45
N VAL A 170 -16.32 13.68 -3.59
CA VAL A 170 -17.08 12.50 -3.16
C VAL A 170 -16.52 11.87 -1.89
N PHE A 171 -15.21 11.87 -1.70
CA PHE A 171 -14.55 11.19 -0.60
C PHE A 171 -13.85 12.16 0.34
N ASP A 172 -13.98 11.96 1.63
CA ASP A 172 -13.25 12.71 2.65
C ASP A 172 -11.73 12.44 2.61
N ARG A 173 -11.37 11.24 2.16
CA ARG A 173 -9.99 10.78 2.01
C ARG A 173 -9.76 10.25 0.60
N TYR A 174 -8.76 10.79 -0.06
CA TYR A 174 -8.30 10.29 -1.35
C TYR A 174 -6.79 10.44 -1.47
N SER A 175 -6.20 9.64 -2.31
CA SER A 175 -4.80 9.71 -2.72
C SER A 175 -4.69 9.51 -4.22
N PHE A 176 -3.53 9.84 -4.75
CA PHE A 176 -3.17 9.42 -6.10
C PHE A 176 -1.70 9.05 -6.15
N ASP A 177 -1.38 8.24 -7.15
CA ASP A 177 -0.06 7.69 -7.36
C ASP A 177 0.64 8.41 -8.50
N LEU A 178 1.93 8.73 -8.32
CA LEU A 178 2.82 9.21 -9.37
C LEU A 178 4.05 8.31 -9.45
N ILE A 179 4.57 8.15 -10.67
CA ILE A 179 5.83 7.46 -10.95
C ILE A 179 6.86 8.51 -11.34
N TYR A 180 7.95 8.60 -10.59
CA TYR A 180 9.08 9.48 -10.87
C TYR A 180 10.33 8.68 -11.30
N ALA A 181 11.42 9.36 -11.63
CA ALA A 181 12.64 8.74 -12.17
C ALA A 181 12.35 7.92 -13.45
N ARG A 182 11.42 8.41 -14.26
CA ARG A 182 11.08 7.81 -15.56
C ARG A 182 12.24 7.99 -16.55
N PRO A 183 12.38 7.11 -17.56
CA PRO A 183 13.33 7.32 -18.64
C PRO A 183 13.23 8.74 -19.21
N GLU A 184 14.38 9.37 -19.44
CA GLU A 184 14.52 10.74 -19.98
C GLU A 184 13.95 11.87 -19.09
N GLN A 185 13.36 11.56 -17.94
CA GLN A 185 12.92 12.59 -16.98
C GLN A 185 14.13 13.26 -16.33
N THR A 186 14.10 14.60 -16.19
CA THR A 186 15.12 15.31 -15.41
C THR A 186 14.62 15.65 -14.00
N PRO A 187 15.52 15.83 -13.02
CA PRO A 187 15.13 16.25 -11.67
C PRO A 187 14.30 17.54 -11.65
N GLU A 188 14.58 18.51 -12.54
CA GLU A 188 13.82 19.75 -12.65
C GLU A 188 12.40 19.53 -13.20
N GLN A 189 12.24 18.58 -14.13
CA GLN A 189 10.91 18.19 -14.63
C GLN A 189 10.11 17.52 -13.52
N CYS A 190 10.73 16.59 -12.80
CA CYS A 190 10.13 15.92 -11.63
C CYS A 190 9.70 16.95 -10.58
N SER A 191 10.58 17.88 -10.21
CA SER A 191 10.27 18.94 -9.24
C SER A 191 9.06 19.78 -9.63
N ARG A 192 8.97 20.17 -10.91
CA ARG A 192 7.82 20.96 -11.40
C ARG A 192 6.52 20.16 -11.36
N GLU A 193 6.57 18.91 -11.84
CA GLU A 193 5.42 17.99 -11.86
C GLU A 193 4.92 17.70 -10.45
N LEU A 194 5.83 17.39 -9.53
CA LEU A 194 5.50 17.10 -8.14
C LEU A 194 4.88 18.30 -7.42
N ARG A 195 5.44 19.51 -7.59
CA ARG A 195 4.85 20.73 -7.01
C ARG A 195 3.44 20.97 -7.55
N ALA A 196 3.20 20.76 -8.84
CA ALA A 196 1.85 20.88 -9.42
C ALA A 196 0.89 19.82 -8.86
N ALA A 197 1.34 18.59 -8.73
CA ALA A 197 0.56 17.49 -8.17
C ALA A 197 0.18 17.74 -6.70
N LEU A 198 1.10 18.24 -5.89
CA LEU A 198 0.87 18.47 -4.46
C LEU A 198 -0.19 19.56 -4.19
N LEU A 199 -0.45 20.46 -5.14
CA LEU A 199 -1.56 21.41 -5.05
C LEU A 199 -2.93 20.72 -5.12
N GLU A 200 -2.98 19.53 -5.73
CA GLU A 200 -4.19 18.72 -5.88
C GLU A 200 -4.32 17.61 -4.81
N ALA A 201 -3.28 17.44 -3.97
CA ALA A 201 -3.24 16.37 -2.97
C ALA A 201 -4.25 16.59 -1.83
N GLY A 202 -4.95 15.53 -1.48
CA GLY A 202 -5.94 15.49 -0.38
C GLY A 202 -5.34 15.21 1.00
N GLY A 203 -4.01 15.32 1.15
CA GLY A 203 -3.30 15.00 2.38
C GLY A 203 -2.60 13.64 2.35
N HIS A 204 -2.57 12.96 1.22
CA HIS A 204 -1.80 11.74 0.95
C HIS A 204 -1.44 11.65 -0.53
N VAL A 205 -0.22 11.23 -0.84
CA VAL A 205 0.25 10.88 -2.19
C VAL A 205 1.16 9.65 -2.13
N SER A 206 1.10 8.81 -3.16
CA SER A 206 2.01 7.70 -3.36
C SER A 206 2.98 8.07 -4.48
N LEU A 207 4.28 8.01 -4.20
CA LEU A 207 5.33 8.42 -5.13
C LEU A 207 6.28 7.24 -5.32
N TYR A 208 6.13 6.55 -6.45
CA TYR A 208 6.93 5.38 -6.76
C TYR A 208 8.09 5.76 -7.68
N GLN A 209 9.31 5.45 -7.26
CA GLN A 209 10.44 5.47 -8.17
C GLN A 209 10.27 4.34 -9.19
N LEU A 210 10.39 4.63 -10.48
CA LEU A 210 10.28 3.61 -11.51
C LEU A 210 11.37 2.56 -11.34
N THR A 211 10.96 1.32 -11.12
CA THR A 211 11.82 0.13 -11.11
C THR A 211 11.57 -0.72 -12.35
N ILE A 212 12.58 -1.47 -12.76
CA ILE A 212 12.48 -2.40 -13.89
C ILE A 212 12.25 -3.80 -13.33
N GLU A 213 10.97 -4.15 -13.21
CA GLU A 213 10.59 -5.43 -12.63
C GLU A 213 10.75 -6.58 -13.64
N PRO A 214 11.25 -7.75 -13.20
CA PRO A 214 11.36 -8.95 -14.04
C PRO A 214 10.03 -9.32 -14.73
N GLU A 215 10.10 -9.99 -15.85
CA GLU A 215 8.94 -10.48 -16.62
C GLU A 215 8.00 -9.39 -17.15
N THR A 216 8.39 -8.10 -17.06
CA THR A 216 7.64 -6.99 -17.63
C THR A 216 8.15 -6.63 -19.04
N PRO A 217 7.30 -6.01 -19.89
CA PRO A 217 7.76 -5.43 -21.14
C PRO A 217 8.92 -4.44 -20.98
N PHE A 218 8.96 -3.66 -19.88
CA PHE A 218 10.07 -2.75 -19.60
C PHE A 218 11.37 -3.49 -19.35
N ALA A 219 11.35 -4.66 -18.67
CA ALA A 219 12.55 -5.49 -18.52
C ALA A 219 13.11 -5.95 -19.87
N ALA A 220 12.23 -6.37 -20.78
CA ALA A 220 12.64 -6.78 -22.14
C ALA A 220 13.22 -5.60 -22.93
N LEU A 221 12.64 -4.40 -22.85
CA LEU A 221 13.15 -3.20 -23.49
C LEU A 221 14.50 -2.76 -22.89
N HIS A 222 14.65 -2.83 -21.57
CA HIS A 222 15.89 -2.52 -20.89
C HIS A 222 17.01 -3.49 -21.29
N ALA A 223 16.75 -4.80 -21.24
CA ALA A 223 17.70 -5.81 -21.68
C ALA A 223 18.12 -5.66 -23.16
N ALA A 224 17.22 -5.14 -24.02
CA ALA A 224 17.52 -4.83 -25.41
C ALA A 224 18.22 -3.47 -25.62
N GLY A 225 18.55 -2.73 -24.56
CA GLY A 225 19.17 -1.40 -24.62
C GLY A 225 18.28 -0.33 -25.27
N LYS A 226 16.95 -0.48 -25.15
CA LYS A 226 15.93 0.46 -25.70
C LYS A 226 15.24 1.29 -24.65
N LEU A 227 15.47 1.00 -23.37
CA LEU A 227 14.94 1.73 -22.24
C LEU A 227 16.06 1.92 -21.22
N HIS A 228 16.32 3.17 -20.85
CA HIS A 228 17.41 3.55 -19.96
C HIS A 228 16.82 4.25 -18.73
N PRO A 229 16.74 3.57 -17.56
CA PRO A 229 16.45 4.24 -16.32
C PRO A 229 17.60 5.20 -15.95
N PRO A 230 17.36 6.20 -15.08
CA PRO A 230 18.41 7.02 -14.51
C PRO A 230 19.51 6.17 -13.85
N ASP A 231 20.75 6.64 -13.89
CA ASP A 231 21.82 6.03 -13.10
C ASP A 231 21.59 6.24 -11.59
N GLU A 232 22.36 5.50 -10.76
CA GLU A 232 22.19 5.50 -9.31
C GLU A 232 22.32 6.90 -8.68
N ASN A 233 23.24 7.73 -9.16
CA ASN A 233 23.43 9.10 -8.66
C ASN A 233 22.23 9.97 -9.00
N THR A 234 21.74 9.88 -10.22
CA THR A 234 20.54 10.60 -10.67
C THR A 234 19.30 10.09 -9.96
N ALA A 235 19.17 8.77 -9.76
CA ALA A 235 18.09 8.16 -8.98
C ALA A 235 18.07 8.68 -7.54
N ARG A 236 19.24 8.82 -6.92
CA ARG A 236 19.37 9.42 -5.58
C ARG A 236 18.90 10.88 -5.57
N ILE A 237 19.27 11.69 -6.56
CA ILE A 237 18.81 13.09 -6.66
C ILE A 237 17.29 13.15 -6.75
N PHE A 238 16.66 12.28 -7.55
CA PHE A 238 15.20 12.18 -7.61
C PHE A 238 14.57 11.89 -6.25
N TYR A 239 15.11 10.93 -5.52
CA TYR A 239 14.66 10.59 -4.18
C TYR A 239 14.75 11.79 -3.23
N ASP A 240 15.93 12.41 -3.13
CA ASP A 240 16.17 13.52 -2.21
C ASP A 240 15.25 14.72 -2.51
N VAL A 241 15.10 15.08 -3.78
CA VAL A 241 14.20 16.15 -4.25
C VAL A 241 12.74 15.84 -3.91
N THR A 242 12.33 14.58 -4.05
CA THR A 242 10.96 14.13 -3.71
C THR A 242 10.71 14.29 -2.21
N GLN A 243 11.62 13.85 -1.37
CA GLN A 243 11.51 13.99 0.08
C GLN A 243 11.42 15.46 0.51
N GLU A 244 12.32 16.30 -0.01
CA GLU A 244 12.36 17.74 0.32
C GLU A 244 11.06 18.45 -0.06
N ILE A 245 10.60 18.24 -1.29
CA ILE A 245 9.40 18.91 -1.80
C ILE A 245 8.16 18.47 -1.02
N CYS A 246 7.99 17.17 -0.75
CA CYS A 246 6.84 16.66 0.00
C CYS A 246 6.84 17.18 1.44
N ALA A 247 7.98 17.14 2.13
CA ALA A 247 8.10 17.67 3.48
C ALA A 247 7.78 19.18 3.54
N ALA A 248 8.27 19.97 2.58
CA ALA A 248 7.99 21.40 2.48
C ALA A 248 6.50 21.71 2.24
N HIS A 249 5.73 20.78 1.68
CA HIS A 249 4.28 20.88 1.49
C HIS A 249 3.46 20.26 2.64
N GLY A 250 4.10 19.88 3.76
CA GLY A 250 3.44 19.28 4.91
C GLY A 250 2.98 17.83 4.69
N LEU A 251 3.57 17.16 3.72
CA LEU A 251 3.35 15.74 3.39
C LEU A 251 4.66 14.95 3.54
N PRO A 252 5.24 14.83 4.76
CA PRO A 252 6.44 14.02 4.95
C PRO A 252 6.18 12.55 4.59
N ALA A 253 7.22 11.82 4.21
CA ALA A 253 7.14 10.38 4.06
C ALA A 253 6.80 9.74 5.42
N TYR A 254 5.82 8.85 5.45
CA TYR A 254 5.56 7.99 6.60
C TYR A 254 6.12 6.58 6.39
N GLU A 255 6.38 6.23 5.14
CA GLU A 255 7.13 5.04 4.72
C GLU A 255 7.82 5.32 3.38
N ILE A 256 8.45 4.33 2.77
CA ILE A 256 9.41 4.49 1.67
C ILE A 256 8.84 5.20 0.42
N SER A 257 7.57 4.98 0.10
CA SER A 257 6.92 5.49 -1.14
C SER A 257 5.71 6.38 -0.88
N ASN A 258 5.19 6.38 0.34
CA ASN A 258 3.95 7.09 0.65
C ASN A 258 4.19 8.29 1.57
N HIS A 259 3.56 9.39 1.20
CA HIS A 259 3.70 10.68 1.86
C HIS A 259 2.33 11.14 2.33
N ALA A 260 2.23 11.58 3.58
CA ALA A 260 0.96 12.02 4.15
C ALA A 260 1.17 13.16 5.17
N ARG A 261 0.14 13.98 5.33
CA ARG A 261 0.05 14.80 6.54
C ARG A 261 -0.17 13.89 7.75
N PRO A 262 0.26 14.26 8.96
CA PRO A 262 -0.01 13.49 10.16
C PRO A 262 -1.50 13.15 10.32
N GLY A 263 -1.83 11.85 10.49
CA GLY A 263 -3.20 11.34 10.52
C GLY A 263 -3.84 11.11 9.14
N GLY A 264 -3.10 11.36 8.07
CA GLY A 264 -3.51 11.11 6.69
C GLY A 264 -3.01 9.80 6.09
N GLU A 265 -2.20 9.05 6.82
CA GLU A 265 -1.57 7.80 6.39
C GLU A 265 -2.63 6.78 5.94
N CYS A 266 -2.30 5.96 4.94
CA CYS A 266 -3.14 4.82 4.56
C CYS A 266 -3.07 3.77 5.68
N ARG A 267 -4.17 3.59 6.40
CA ARG A 267 -4.22 2.66 7.54
C ARG A 267 -4.01 1.22 7.11
N HIS A 268 -4.45 0.85 5.90
CA HIS A 268 -4.23 -0.49 5.39
C HIS A 268 -2.75 -0.76 5.09
N ASN A 269 -2.00 0.22 4.54
CA ASN A 269 -0.55 0.09 4.35
C ASN A 269 0.17 -0.09 5.70
N LEU A 270 -0.28 0.63 6.74
CA LEU A 270 0.28 0.47 8.08
C LEU A 270 0.03 -0.91 8.68
N VAL A 271 -1.07 -1.61 8.32
CA VAL A 271 -1.28 -3.02 8.72
C VAL A 271 -0.11 -3.88 8.26
N TYR A 272 0.33 -3.72 7.02
CA TYR A 272 1.47 -4.47 6.47
C TYR A 272 2.78 -4.06 7.14
N TRP A 273 3.10 -2.76 7.12
CA TRP A 273 4.37 -2.25 7.62
C TRP A 273 4.58 -2.48 9.12
N ARG A 274 3.51 -2.50 9.90
CA ARG A 274 3.55 -2.81 11.33
C ARG A 274 3.47 -4.32 11.61
N ALA A 275 3.53 -5.17 10.58
CA ALA A 275 3.40 -6.62 10.69
C ALA A 275 2.15 -7.06 11.48
N HIS A 276 1.02 -6.36 11.27
CA HIS A 276 -0.26 -6.76 11.81
C HIS A 276 -0.90 -7.90 11.01
N GLU A 277 -2.02 -8.39 11.51
CA GLU A 277 -2.77 -9.48 10.89
C GLU A 277 -3.61 -8.98 9.71
N TYR A 278 -3.60 -9.72 8.59
CA TYR A 278 -4.47 -9.43 7.46
C TYR A 278 -4.84 -10.69 6.68
N ALA A 279 -6.09 -10.73 6.23
CA ALA A 279 -6.61 -11.77 5.36
C ALA A 279 -6.57 -11.33 3.90
N GLY A 280 -5.94 -12.12 3.05
CA GLY A 280 -5.98 -11.95 1.60
C GLY A 280 -7.08 -12.80 0.98
N VAL A 281 -7.92 -12.21 0.13
CA VAL A 281 -9.04 -12.83 -0.58
C VAL A 281 -8.93 -12.53 -2.06
N GLY A 282 -9.16 -13.51 -2.90
CA GLY A 282 -9.08 -13.38 -4.36
C GLY A 282 -7.81 -13.95 -4.96
N PRO A 283 -7.72 -14.04 -6.31
CA PRO A 283 -6.61 -14.73 -6.98
C PRO A 283 -5.27 -14.02 -6.77
N GLY A 284 -4.29 -14.75 -6.23
CA GLY A 284 -2.95 -14.24 -5.92
C GLY A 284 -2.87 -13.36 -4.69
N ALA A 285 -3.92 -13.31 -3.87
CA ALA A 285 -3.88 -12.61 -2.60
C ALA A 285 -2.99 -13.34 -1.59
N HIS A 286 -2.22 -12.56 -0.83
CA HIS A 286 -1.43 -13.04 0.29
C HIS A 286 -2.09 -12.66 1.60
N GLY A 287 -1.81 -13.40 2.68
CA GLY A 287 -2.26 -13.10 4.03
C GLY A 287 -1.20 -13.39 5.07
N ARG A 288 -1.34 -12.74 6.22
CA ARG A 288 -0.61 -13.03 7.45
C ARG A 288 -1.62 -13.17 8.57
N LEU A 289 -1.76 -14.38 9.09
CA LEU A 289 -2.83 -14.76 10.01
C LEU A 289 -2.25 -15.35 11.29
N ASP A 290 -2.80 -14.98 12.44
CA ASP A 290 -2.44 -15.57 13.72
C ASP A 290 -3.49 -16.64 14.08
N ILE A 291 -3.16 -17.91 13.87
CA ILE A 291 -4.07 -19.04 14.03
C ILE A 291 -3.54 -19.94 15.16
N ALA A 292 -4.32 -20.13 16.19
CA ALA A 292 -3.98 -20.97 17.35
C ALA A 292 -2.65 -20.62 18.04
N GLY A 293 -2.16 -19.40 17.84
CA GLY A 293 -0.90 -18.91 18.41
C GLY A 293 0.28 -18.92 17.44
N ASP A 294 0.11 -19.50 16.25
CA ASP A 294 1.13 -19.56 15.22
C ASP A 294 0.88 -18.51 14.13
N ARG A 295 1.96 -17.88 13.62
CA ARG A 295 1.90 -16.95 12.49
C ARG A 295 1.92 -17.71 11.19
N HIS A 296 0.86 -17.59 10.40
CA HIS A 296 0.71 -18.23 9.10
C HIS A 296 0.95 -17.24 7.96
N ALA A 297 1.73 -17.67 6.97
CA ALA A 297 1.81 -17.05 5.64
C ALA A 297 0.87 -17.79 4.69
N THR A 298 -0.11 -17.10 4.13
CA THR A 298 -1.05 -17.69 3.18
C THR A 298 -0.92 -17.06 1.80
N ALA A 299 -1.17 -17.84 0.74
CA ALA A 299 -1.30 -17.35 -0.62
C ALA A 299 -2.37 -18.14 -1.37
N THR A 300 -3.06 -17.48 -2.29
CA THR A 300 -4.08 -18.09 -3.14
C THR A 300 -3.55 -18.33 -4.56
N GLU A 301 -4.22 -19.20 -5.34
CA GLU A 301 -3.92 -19.42 -6.75
C GLU A 301 -3.92 -18.09 -7.52
N LYS A 302 -2.86 -17.81 -8.26
CA LYS A 302 -2.66 -16.52 -8.96
C LYS A 302 -3.58 -16.34 -10.17
N ARG A 303 -3.87 -17.42 -10.91
CA ARG A 303 -4.66 -17.31 -12.15
C ARG A 303 -6.15 -17.25 -11.83
N PRO A 304 -6.89 -16.30 -12.42
CA PRO A 304 -8.29 -16.03 -12.08
C PRO A 304 -9.23 -17.24 -12.21
N GLU A 305 -9.20 -17.94 -13.34
CA GLU A 305 -10.09 -19.07 -13.60
C GLU A 305 -9.75 -20.30 -12.73
N PRO A 306 -8.49 -20.71 -12.57
CA PRO A 306 -8.11 -21.77 -11.62
C PRO A 306 -8.47 -21.43 -10.18
N TRP A 307 -8.27 -20.17 -9.74
CA TRP A 307 -8.70 -19.74 -8.41
C TRP A 307 -10.21 -19.90 -8.23
N LEU A 308 -10.99 -19.41 -9.22
CA LEU A 308 -12.46 -19.49 -9.18
C LEU A 308 -12.95 -20.96 -9.12
N ALA A 309 -12.37 -21.83 -9.95
CA ALA A 309 -12.71 -23.26 -9.95
C ALA A 309 -12.32 -23.94 -8.62
N ARG A 310 -11.19 -23.54 -8.00
CA ARG A 310 -10.77 -24.07 -6.71
C ARG A 310 -11.75 -23.63 -5.61
N VAL A 311 -12.11 -22.34 -5.56
CA VAL A 311 -13.07 -21.83 -4.58
C VAL A 311 -14.44 -22.48 -4.71
N GLU A 312 -14.93 -22.68 -5.94
CA GLU A 312 -16.20 -23.37 -6.19
C GLU A 312 -16.20 -24.82 -5.72
N LYS A 313 -15.04 -25.49 -5.75
CA LYS A 313 -14.90 -26.89 -5.34
C LYS A 313 -14.56 -27.04 -3.85
N GLU A 314 -13.67 -26.21 -3.33
CA GLU A 314 -13.01 -26.38 -2.03
C GLU A 314 -13.44 -25.31 -0.99
N GLY A 315 -14.14 -24.27 -1.44
CA GLY A 315 -14.54 -23.13 -0.59
C GLY A 315 -13.43 -22.09 -0.39
N HIS A 316 -12.21 -22.30 -0.90
CA HIS A 316 -11.08 -21.38 -0.82
C HIS A 316 -10.11 -21.57 -1.99
N GLY A 317 -9.35 -20.53 -2.30
CA GLY A 317 -8.31 -20.54 -3.34
C GLY A 317 -6.89 -20.81 -2.83
N LEU A 318 -6.70 -21.20 -1.56
CA LEU A 318 -5.38 -21.38 -0.94
C LEU A 318 -4.53 -22.39 -1.70
N VAL A 319 -3.29 -22.00 -1.99
CA VAL A 319 -2.22 -22.86 -2.52
C VAL A 319 -1.03 -22.92 -1.57
N THR A 320 -0.90 -21.94 -0.69
CA THR A 320 0.10 -21.90 0.39
C THR A 320 -0.60 -21.59 1.70
N ASP A 321 -0.22 -22.31 2.75
CA ASP A 321 -0.62 -22.07 4.14
C ASP A 321 0.48 -22.63 5.03
N GLU A 322 1.47 -21.81 5.33
CA GLU A 322 2.70 -22.21 5.99
C GLU A 322 2.84 -21.48 7.33
N VAL A 323 3.20 -22.20 8.37
CA VAL A 323 3.56 -21.62 9.66
C VAL A 323 4.95 -21.02 9.54
N LEU A 324 5.07 -19.72 9.79
CA LEU A 324 6.37 -19.05 9.85
C LEU A 324 7.14 -19.51 11.08
N THR A 325 8.40 -19.80 10.91
CA THR A 325 9.32 -19.96 12.02
C THR A 325 9.49 -18.64 12.77
N THR A 326 9.94 -18.70 14.01
CA THR A 326 10.27 -17.52 14.81
C THR A 326 11.25 -16.59 14.09
N ALA A 327 12.26 -17.16 13.40
CA ALA A 327 13.24 -16.39 12.64
C ALA A 327 12.61 -15.68 11.44
N GLU A 328 11.83 -16.38 10.60
CA GLU A 328 11.15 -15.79 9.45
C GLU A 328 10.18 -14.68 9.87
N HIS A 329 9.44 -14.85 10.96
CA HIS A 329 8.55 -13.80 11.48
C HIS A 329 9.34 -12.58 11.98
N ALA A 330 10.48 -12.78 12.65
CA ALA A 330 11.35 -11.71 13.11
C ALA A 330 11.99 -10.95 11.94
N ASP A 331 12.48 -11.65 10.92
CA ASP A 331 13.06 -11.06 9.72
C ASP A 331 12.01 -10.26 8.93
N GLU A 332 10.79 -10.79 8.79
CA GLU A 332 9.67 -10.06 8.18
C GLU A 332 9.33 -8.80 8.97
N PHE A 333 9.31 -8.87 10.30
CA PHE A 333 9.07 -7.70 11.14
C PHE A 333 10.11 -6.60 10.93
N LEU A 334 11.40 -6.94 10.82
CA LEU A 334 12.47 -5.99 10.50
C LEU A 334 12.29 -5.42 9.09
N LEU A 335 12.09 -6.32 8.11
CA LEU A 335 11.93 -5.95 6.70
C LEU A 335 10.78 -4.94 6.48
N MET A 336 9.66 -5.18 7.13
CA MET A 336 8.49 -4.33 7.01
C MET A 336 8.62 -3.05 7.87
N GLY A 337 8.94 -3.21 9.14
CA GLY A 337 8.87 -2.10 10.10
C GLY A 337 9.96 -1.05 9.92
N LEU A 338 11.15 -1.41 9.45
CA LEU A 338 12.22 -0.43 9.20
C LEU A 338 11.98 0.43 7.94
N ARG A 339 10.95 0.13 7.15
CA ARG A 339 10.46 0.99 6.07
C ARG A 339 9.64 2.17 6.57
N LEU A 340 9.13 2.09 7.80
CA LEU A 340 8.37 3.16 8.42
C LEU A 340 9.28 4.27 8.95
N ALA A 341 8.89 5.53 8.74
CA ALA A 341 9.58 6.68 9.32
C ALA A 341 9.51 6.68 10.87
N GLU A 342 8.51 6.04 11.46
CA GLU A 342 8.42 5.83 12.91
C GLU A 342 9.36 4.72 13.42
N GLY A 343 9.79 3.81 12.55
CA GLY A 343 10.63 2.67 12.87
C GLY A 343 9.91 1.56 13.64
N ILE A 344 10.66 0.70 14.32
CA ILE A 344 10.16 -0.46 15.07
C ILE A 344 10.32 -0.27 16.59
N ASP A 345 9.52 -0.99 17.36
CA ASP A 345 9.76 -1.22 18.79
C ASP A 345 10.72 -2.41 18.97
N PRO A 346 11.94 -2.22 19.48
CA PRO A 346 12.89 -3.31 19.74
C PRO A 346 12.36 -4.33 20.78
N THR A 347 11.44 -3.90 21.66
CA THR A 347 10.80 -4.81 22.63
C THR A 347 9.89 -5.80 21.92
N ARG A 348 9.10 -5.32 20.95
CA ARG A 348 8.24 -6.18 20.13
C ARG A 348 9.08 -7.15 19.29
N TYR A 349 10.20 -6.68 18.71
CA TYR A 349 11.14 -7.59 18.03
C TYR A 349 11.61 -8.70 18.97
N THR A 350 12.02 -8.36 20.21
CA THR A 350 12.48 -9.34 21.20
C THR A 350 11.39 -10.37 21.53
N GLN A 351 10.13 -9.94 21.61
CA GLN A 351 9.00 -10.85 21.85
C GLN A 351 8.79 -11.82 20.68
N ILE A 352 8.91 -11.33 19.45
CA ILE A 352 8.76 -12.15 18.23
C ILE A 352 9.96 -13.10 18.08
N ALA A 353 11.19 -12.56 18.13
CA ALA A 353 12.43 -13.31 17.87
C ALA A 353 12.88 -14.22 19.01
N GLY A 354 12.34 -14.02 20.24
CA GLY A 354 12.81 -14.69 21.46
C GLY A 354 14.22 -14.26 21.92
N ARG A 355 14.84 -13.29 21.23
CA ARG A 355 16.15 -12.70 21.52
C ARG A 355 16.18 -11.22 21.16
N PRO A 356 16.97 -10.38 21.83
CA PRO A 356 17.15 -9.01 21.38
C PRO A 356 17.98 -8.94 20.11
N LEU A 357 17.93 -7.77 19.44
CA LEU A 357 18.89 -7.42 18.39
C LEU A 357 20.31 -7.33 18.95
N GLU A 358 21.30 -7.69 18.15
CA GLU A 358 22.70 -7.69 18.56
C GLU A 358 23.21 -6.27 18.87
N PRO A 359 23.65 -5.98 20.13
CA PRO A 359 24.04 -4.62 20.54
C PRO A 359 25.19 -4.03 19.70
N ASP A 360 26.16 -4.87 19.32
CA ASP A 360 27.34 -4.42 18.55
C ASP A 360 26.93 -3.98 17.15
N ARG A 361 25.96 -4.65 16.52
CA ARG A 361 25.42 -4.26 15.19
C ARG A 361 24.66 -2.93 15.28
N ILE A 362 23.82 -2.78 16.30
CA ILE A 362 23.13 -1.52 16.56
C ILE A 362 24.14 -0.39 16.76
N ALA A 363 25.20 -0.61 17.55
CA ALA A 363 26.23 0.38 17.81
C ALA A 363 26.96 0.79 16.54
N MET A 364 27.33 -0.18 15.70
CA MET A 364 27.98 0.04 14.41
C MET A 364 27.09 0.85 13.45
N LEU A 365 25.84 0.44 13.27
CA LEU A 365 24.90 1.15 12.38
C LEU A 365 24.62 2.58 12.85
N ARG A 366 24.54 2.81 14.17
CA ARG A 366 24.42 4.16 14.75
C ARG A 366 25.68 4.99 14.54
N GLN A 367 26.86 4.39 14.69
CA GLN A 367 28.15 5.09 14.44
C GLN A 367 28.25 5.59 12.98
N HIS A 368 27.64 4.87 12.04
CA HIS A 368 27.59 5.23 10.62
C HIS A 368 26.39 6.11 10.25
N ASP A 369 25.60 6.59 11.22
CA ASP A 369 24.40 7.40 11.03
C ASP A 369 23.34 6.71 10.12
N LEU A 370 23.25 5.38 10.16
CA LEU A 370 22.28 4.63 9.38
C LEU A 370 20.98 4.38 10.14
N ILE A 371 21.04 4.26 11.46
CA ILE A 371 19.88 4.12 12.35
C ILE A 371 20.00 5.06 13.55
N GLU A 372 18.86 5.39 14.14
CA GLU A 372 18.79 6.15 15.38
C GLU A 372 17.70 5.61 16.32
N MET A 373 17.82 5.96 17.60
CA MET A 373 16.74 5.71 18.58
C MET A 373 15.93 6.98 18.75
N THR A 374 14.61 6.88 18.56
CA THR A 374 13.70 8.00 18.81
C THR A 374 13.54 8.27 20.31
N PRO A 375 13.06 9.47 20.71
CA PRO A 375 12.72 9.73 22.11
C PRO A 375 11.67 8.78 22.70
N ALA A 376 10.82 8.19 21.87
CA ALA A 376 9.84 7.18 22.23
C ALA A 376 10.42 5.76 22.40
N GLY A 377 11.74 5.58 22.20
CA GLY A 377 12.40 4.28 22.31
C GLY A 377 12.29 3.39 21.08
N ARG A 378 11.77 3.91 19.96
CA ARG A 378 11.71 3.16 18.70
C ARG A 378 13.04 3.27 17.93
N MET A 379 13.44 2.23 17.26
CA MET A 379 14.59 2.20 16.36
C MET A 379 14.13 2.47 14.93
N ARG A 380 14.70 3.47 14.29
CA ARG A 380 14.38 3.80 12.89
C ARG A 380 15.62 4.02 12.05
N VAL A 381 15.45 3.87 10.76
CA VAL A 381 16.47 4.21 9.76
C VAL A 381 16.49 5.73 9.60
N THR A 382 17.69 6.31 9.51
CA THR A 382 17.87 7.76 9.29
C THR A 382 17.65 8.11 7.81
N LEU A 383 17.56 9.40 7.49
CA LEU A 383 17.54 9.85 6.08
C LEU A 383 18.79 9.42 5.31
N SER A 384 19.94 9.34 5.98
CA SER A 384 21.21 8.84 5.40
C SER A 384 21.17 7.33 5.19
N GLY A 385 20.45 6.59 6.04
CA GLY A 385 20.34 5.14 5.99
C GLY A 385 19.30 4.63 4.99
N PHE A 386 18.25 5.39 4.68
CA PHE A 386 17.17 4.92 3.78
C PHE A 386 17.66 4.42 2.41
N PRO A 387 18.64 5.03 1.73
CA PRO A 387 19.19 4.49 0.50
C PRO A 387 19.92 3.14 0.66
N LEU A 388 20.26 2.77 1.90
CA LEU A 388 20.92 1.51 2.26
C LEU A 388 20.01 0.59 3.08
N LEU A 389 18.70 0.84 3.05
CA LEU A 389 17.72 0.18 3.90
C LEU A 389 17.81 -1.35 3.87
N ASP A 390 17.90 -1.95 2.69
CA ASP A 390 17.97 -3.41 2.56
C ASP A 390 19.24 -3.99 3.19
N SER A 391 20.37 -3.25 3.10
CA SER A 391 21.62 -3.62 3.78
C SER A 391 21.49 -3.50 5.30
N VAL A 392 20.84 -2.44 5.79
CA VAL A 392 20.58 -2.25 7.23
C VAL A 392 19.70 -3.38 7.77
N VAL A 393 18.64 -3.75 7.05
CA VAL A 393 17.75 -4.86 7.42
C VAL A 393 18.53 -6.18 7.46
N ALA A 394 19.29 -6.48 6.40
CA ALA A 394 20.08 -7.72 6.32
C ALA A 394 21.12 -7.82 7.45
N ASP A 395 21.75 -6.70 7.83
CA ASP A 395 22.73 -6.66 8.90
C ASP A 395 22.08 -6.87 10.29
N LEU A 396 20.88 -6.35 10.52
CA LEU A 396 20.14 -6.54 11.77
C LEU A 396 19.52 -7.95 11.90
N ALA A 397 19.16 -8.59 10.79
CA ALA A 397 18.58 -9.93 10.75
C ALA A 397 19.62 -11.04 10.97
N ALA A 398 20.88 -10.82 10.61
CA ALA A 398 21.98 -11.79 10.74
C ALA A 398 22.43 -11.91 12.22
#